data_d89a4ec84d5320018185585e0e57da69
#
_entry.id   d89a4ec84d5320018185585e0e57da69
#
_cell.length_a   1.000
_cell.length_b   1.000
_cell.length_c   1.000
_cell.angle_alpha   90.00
_cell.angle_beta   90.00
_cell.angle_gamma   90.00
#
_symmetry.space_group_name_H-M   'P 1'
#
loop_
_entity.id
_entity.type
_entity.pdbx_description
1 polymer ?
#
loop_
_entity_poly.entity_id
_entity_poly.type
_entity_poly.pdbx_seq_one_letter_code
_entity_poly.pdbx_strand_id
1 'polypeptide(L)'
;MRNWRLNFVLVIIILFGAAIICRLVYLQIIQAGYYGAMAKGQQKLFQPLQGLRGNIFFKDNRILAADINEKYLFVCPDDVEDKKYTAEKLSEITGLEEKLIAKKLEKESMFERLKDDLTEEESQSLEDLNLPGVYVKDGVSRKYLQGSVASQVVGFLGGESAGQYGIEGFYDDILRGKITFFERGDNSAEKESKGGDIYLTLDYNIQFVAEKLLEKAGSELGVESGQIIVMDPNSGKIAVLANFPNFEPNNYAKVKDFQVFQNGAVQKLFEPGSIMKPLTIASAINEGKISPNTSYVDAGKLKIGGYTIYNYDNRIWGKKTMTEVLEKSINTGAVFAESQLGSELFMEYLNNFGFFSPTGIGLQGEIYSENKELKKGYEINYATASFGQGIAITPIQMIRAFSIFANGGKMANPYIVEKIVGGPVSNVSRSDAGGESERIQGVGPEISAKEIISPKTASQVAAMLVSVVEDGYAKAARIPGYYLAGKTGTAQIPWSAIGVNKEGYSDETWQSFIGFGPAFNPKFIIFIKLDNPETKTAEYSAVPIFRELAKYIIDYWQIPPDYE
;
A
#
# COMPACT_ATOMS: atom_id res chain seq x y z
N MET A 1 63.17 9.18 -59.17
CA MET A 1 62.45 10.04 -58.27
C MET A 1 61.10 9.49 -57.70
N ARG A 2 60.76 8.19 -58.04
CA ARG A 2 59.44 7.63 -57.66
C ARG A 2 59.39 6.96 -56.28
N ASN A 3 60.55 6.60 -55.71
CA ASN A 3 60.62 5.85 -54.45
C ASN A 3 60.68 6.76 -53.16
N TRP A 4 60.94 8.04 -53.29
CA TRP A 4 61.04 8.93 -52.12
C TRP A 4 59.74 9.07 -51.36
N ARG A 5 58.58 9.16 -52.03
CA ARG A 5 57.27 9.23 -51.39
C ARG A 5 56.93 7.93 -50.66
N LEU A 6 57.29 6.79 -51.23
CA LEU A 6 57.08 5.47 -50.63
C LEU A 6 57.93 5.31 -49.36
N ASN A 7 59.23 5.71 -49.43
CA ASN A 7 60.11 5.69 -48.27
C ASN A 7 59.67 6.65 -47.16
N PHE A 8 59.12 7.82 -47.53
CA PHE A 8 58.58 8.75 -46.56
C PHE A 8 57.37 8.21 -45.80
N VAL A 9 56.43 7.56 -46.50
CA VAL A 9 55.30 6.85 -45.88
C VAL A 9 55.75 5.73 -44.99
N LEU A 10 56.74 4.92 -45.48
CA LEU A 10 57.33 3.83 -44.67
C LEU A 10 57.95 4.33 -43.37
N VAL A 11 58.71 5.43 -43.40
CA VAL A 11 59.31 6.05 -42.21
C VAL A 11 58.24 6.55 -41.24
N ILE A 12 57.16 7.12 -41.72
CA ILE A 12 56.04 7.56 -40.85
C ILE A 12 55.40 6.33 -40.18
N ILE A 13 55.15 5.24 -40.88
CA ILE A 13 54.58 4.01 -40.30
C ILE A 13 55.50 3.43 -39.27
N ILE A 14 56.83 3.37 -39.54
CA ILE A 14 57.82 2.86 -38.55
C ILE A 14 57.87 3.77 -37.32
N LEU A 15 57.86 5.09 -37.46
CA LEU A 15 57.85 6.03 -36.34
C LEU A 15 56.56 5.90 -35.50
N PHE A 16 55.43 5.72 -36.16
CA PHE A 16 54.15 5.51 -35.46
C PHE A 16 54.12 4.16 -34.69
N GLY A 17 54.65 3.09 -35.34
CA GLY A 17 54.81 1.79 -34.69
C GLY A 17 55.76 1.87 -33.47
N ALA A 18 56.90 2.54 -33.61
CA ALA A 18 57.84 2.78 -32.51
C ALA A 18 57.20 3.59 -31.35
N ALA A 19 56.41 4.61 -31.66
CA ALA A 19 55.70 5.39 -30.64
C ALA A 19 54.68 4.53 -29.86
N ILE A 20 53.94 3.64 -30.55
CA ILE A 20 53.02 2.69 -29.90
C ILE A 20 53.77 1.74 -29.00
N ILE A 21 54.89 1.16 -29.47
CA ILE A 21 55.71 0.24 -28.68
C ILE A 21 56.28 0.95 -27.44
N CYS A 22 56.82 2.16 -27.59
CA CYS A 22 57.31 2.95 -26.47
C CYS A 22 56.19 3.25 -25.46
N ARG A 23 55.00 3.52 -25.92
CA ARG A 23 53.84 3.75 -25.06
C ARG A 23 53.40 2.49 -24.30
N LEU A 24 53.41 1.33 -24.98
CA LEU A 24 53.12 0.06 -24.35
C LEU A 24 54.17 -0.34 -23.31
N VAL A 25 55.46 -0.13 -23.60
CA VAL A 25 56.54 -0.36 -22.65
C VAL A 25 56.39 0.56 -21.45
N TYR A 26 56.06 1.83 -21.66
CA TYR A 26 55.82 2.76 -20.55
C TYR A 26 54.65 2.30 -19.68
N LEU A 27 53.51 1.88 -20.26
CA LEU A 27 52.34 1.43 -19.50
C LEU A 27 52.57 0.07 -18.83
N GLN A 28 53.21 -0.88 -19.51
CA GLN A 28 53.33 -2.27 -19.03
C GLN A 28 54.56 -2.53 -18.17
N ILE A 29 55.61 -1.70 -18.25
CA ILE A 29 56.83 -1.89 -17.46
C ILE A 29 56.99 -0.76 -16.45
N ILE A 30 56.96 0.50 -16.87
CA ILE A 30 57.23 1.62 -15.96
C ILE A 30 56.01 1.88 -15.01
N GLN A 31 54.80 1.78 -15.56
CA GLN A 31 53.59 1.96 -14.74
C GLN A 31 52.91 0.63 -14.34
N ALA A 32 53.56 -0.53 -14.59
CA ALA A 32 53.02 -1.84 -14.23
C ALA A 32 52.64 -1.96 -12.76
N GLY A 33 53.43 -1.37 -11.87
CA GLY A 33 53.15 -1.32 -10.42
C GLY A 33 51.90 -0.52 -10.11
N TYR A 34 51.74 0.64 -10.76
CA TYR A 34 50.54 1.51 -10.57
C TYR A 34 49.27 0.86 -11.11
N TYR A 35 49.26 0.40 -12.35
CA TYR A 35 48.08 -0.25 -12.92
C TYR A 35 47.84 -1.65 -12.33
N GLY A 36 48.89 -2.37 -11.91
CA GLY A 36 48.75 -3.63 -11.18
C GLY A 36 48.18 -3.39 -9.75
N ALA A 37 48.57 -2.31 -9.06
CA ALA A 37 47.95 -1.92 -7.80
C ALA A 37 46.49 -1.48 -7.99
N MET A 38 46.21 -0.71 -9.05
CA MET A 38 44.85 -0.33 -9.41
C MET A 38 43.98 -1.54 -9.74
N ALA A 39 44.46 -2.49 -10.56
CA ALA A 39 43.73 -3.72 -10.89
C ALA A 39 43.54 -4.62 -9.65
N LYS A 40 44.57 -4.78 -8.82
CA LYS A 40 44.47 -5.50 -7.55
C LYS A 40 43.57 -4.75 -6.54
N GLY A 41 43.57 -3.43 -6.59
CA GLY A 41 42.65 -2.58 -5.89
C GLY A 41 41.21 -2.83 -6.31
N GLN A 42 40.92 -2.81 -7.60
CA GLN A 42 39.59 -3.10 -8.10
C GLN A 42 39.13 -4.54 -7.82
N GLN A 43 40.03 -5.54 -7.82
CA GLN A 43 39.69 -6.95 -7.55
C GLN A 43 39.67 -7.33 -6.05
N LYS A 44 40.41 -6.63 -5.18
CA LYS A 44 40.55 -7.01 -3.76
C LYS A 44 40.01 -6.00 -2.75
N LEU A 45 39.66 -4.78 -3.17
CA LEU A 45 39.40 -3.67 -2.25
C LEU A 45 37.93 -3.28 -2.11
N PHE A 46 37.07 -3.74 -2.98
CA PHE A 46 35.66 -3.39 -2.92
C PHE A 46 34.78 -4.64 -2.80
N GLN A 47 34.73 -5.24 -1.61
CA GLN A 47 33.50 -5.94 -1.25
C GLN A 47 32.49 -4.85 -0.86
N PRO A 48 31.40 -4.68 -1.61
CA PRO A 48 30.32 -3.83 -1.15
C PRO A 48 29.75 -4.47 0.11
N LEU A 49 30.11 -3.97 1.28
CA LEU A 49 29.40 -4.26 2.51
C LEU A 49 28.09 -3.51 2.41
N GLN A 50 27.01 -4.23 2.10
CA GLN A 50 25.68 -3.71 2.16
C GLN A 50 25.37 -3.48 3.64
N GLY A 51 25.15 -2.22 4.04
CA GLY A 51 24.74 -1.89 5.40
C GLY A 51 23.45 -2.61 5.78
N LEU A 52 23.25 -2.91 7.05
CA LEU A 52 22.01 -3.50 7.55
C LEU A 52 20.82 -2.63 7.16
N ARG A 53 19.77 -3.26 6.67
CA ARG A 53 18.51 -2.56 6.33
C ARG A 53 17.82 -2.13 7.62
N GLY A 54 17.22 -0.94 7.62
CA GLY A 54 16.44 -0.44 8.75
C GLY A 54 15.25 -1.34 9.09
N ASN A 55 14.88 -1.39 10.35
CA ASN A 55 13.75 -2.15 10.81
C ASN A 55 12.43 -1.41 10.54
N ILE A 56 11.33 -2.18 10.43
CA ILE A 56 9.97 -1.63 10.32
C ILE A 56 9.20 -2.07 11.57
N PHE A 57 8.55 -1.12 12.24
CA PHE A 57 7.86 -1.35 13.50
C PHE A 57 6.39 -0.95 13.41
N PHE A 58 5.53 -1.70 14.10
CA PHE A 58 4.19 -1.24 14.47
C PHE A 58 4.24 -0.10 15.49
N LYS A 59 3.10 0.54 15.74
CA LYS A 59 2.94 1.63 16.71
C LYS A 59 3.42 1.29 18.13
N ASP A 60 3.29 0.02 18.54
CA ASP A 60 3.68 -0.50 19.86
C ASP A 60 5.15 -0.97 19.92
N ASN A 61 5.97 -0.61 18.94
CA ASN A 61 7.36 -1.04 18.75
C ASN A 61 7.53 -2.54 18.47
N ARG A 62 6.47 -3.27 18.17
CA ARG A 62 6.56 -4.65 17.68
C ARG A 62 7.21 -4.65 16.31
N ILE A 63 8.21 -5.49 16.11
CA ILE A 63 8.93 -5.59 14.84
C ILE A 63 8.04 -6.27 13.80
N LEU A 64 7.85 -5.60 12.66
CA LEU A 64 7.18 -6.16 11.48
C LEU A 64 8.21 -6.76 10.51
N ALA A 65 9.31 -6.02 10.23
CA ALA A 65 10.39 -6.50 9.39
C ALA A 65 11.75 -6.11 9.98
N ALA A 66 12.68 -7.05 9.98
CA ALA A 66 14.06 -6.84 10.45
C ALA A 66 15.04 -7.69 9.65
N ASP A 67 16.29 -7.24 9.64
CA ASP A 67 17.40 -8.06 9.18
C ASP A 67 17.84 -8.98 10.33
N ILE A 68 17.93 -10.29 10.04
CA ILE A 68 18.34 -11.31 11.01
C ILE A 68 19.60 -11.99 10.48
N ASN A 69 20.56 -12.21 11.38
CA ASN A 69 21.71 -13.04 11.08
C ASN A 69 21.26 -14.50 11.06
N GLU A 70 21.53 -15.17 9.95
CA GLU A 70 21.22 -16.59 9.78
C GLU A 70 22.31 -17.28 8.98
N LYS A 71 22.46 -18.59 9.18
CA LYS A 71 23.36 -19.39 8.37
C LYS A 71 22.64 -19.82 7.09
N TYR A 72 23.35 -19.76 5.97
CA TYR A 72 22.84 -20.23 4.69
C TYR A 72 23.78 -21.22 4.02
N LEU A 73 23.17 -22.13 3.27
CA LEU A 73 23.87 -23.11 2.45
C LEU A 73 24.03 -22.59 1.03
N PHE A 74 25.25 -22.59 0.52
CA PHE A 74 25.51 -22.42 -0.90
C PHE A 74 26.46 -23.48 -1.41
N VAL A 75 26.43 -23.70 -2.72
CA VAL A 75 27.33 -24.60 -3.41
C VAL A 75 28.10 -23.87 -4.50
N CYS A 76 29.32 -24.32 -4.74
CA CYS A 76 30.11 -23.98 -5.92
C CYS A 76 30.04 -25.18 -6.87
N PRO A 77 29.16 -25.17 -7.89
CA PRO A 77 28.97 -26.33 -8.79
C PRO A 77 30.22 -26.80 -9.50
N ASP A 78 31.19 -25.88 -9.74
CA ASP A 78 32.46 -26.20 -10.40
C ASP A 78 33.42 -26.97 -9.47
N ASP A 79 33.28 -26.86 -8.14
CA ASP A 79 34.12 -27.53 -7.15
C ASP A 79 33.49 -28.85 -6.66
N VAL A 80 32.27 -29.20 -7.07
CA VAL A 80 31.57 -30.43 -6.68
C VAL A 80 32.01 -31.60 -7.58
N GLU A 81 32.72 -32.56 -7.02
CA GLU A 81 33.22 -33.73 -7.75
C GLU A 81 32.11 -34.74 -8.10
N ASP A 82 31.29 -35.16 -7.12
CA ASP A 82 30.16 -36.08 -7.32
C ASP A 82 28.83 -35.35 -7.07
N LYS A 83 28.26 -34.78 -8.15
CA LYS A 83 27.03 -34.00 -8.13
C LYS A 83 25.83 -34.83 -7.67
N LYS A 84 25.77 -36.12 -7.97
CA LYS A 84 24.66 -36.98 -7.61
C LYS A 84 24.69 -37.31 -6.10
N TYR A 85 25.82 -37.74 -5.59
CA TYR A 85 26.02 -38.04 -4.17
C TYR A 85 25.79 -36.78 -3.31
N THR A 86 26.34 -35.65 -3.77
CA THR A 86 26.15 -34.38 -3.09
C THR A 86 24.68 -33.97 -3.04
N ALA A 87 23.92 -34.13 -4.15
CA ALA A 87 22.48 -33.80 -4.16
C ALA A 87 21.67 -34.68 -3.20
N GLU A 88 21.97 -36.01 -3.16
CA GLU A 88 21.33 -36.94 -2.23
C GLU A 88 21.59 -36.55 -0.77
N LYS A 89 22.86 -36.32 -0.39
CA LYS A 89 23.23 -35.96 0.99
C LYS A 89 22.69 -34.60 1.42
N LEU A 90 22.72 -33.59 0.56
CA LEU A 90 22.13 -32.30 0.84
C LEU A 90 20.60 -32.39 0.99
N SER A 91 19.94 -33.25 0.19
CA SER A 91 18.50 -33.49 0.32
C SER A 91 18.14 -34.14 1.66
N GLU A 92 18.92 -35.15 2.11
CA GLU A 92 18.73 -35.83 3.40
C GLU A 92 18.82 -34.85 4.58
N ILE A 93 19.80 -33.93 4.57
CA ILE A 93 20.04 -33.00 5.69
C ILE A 93 19.06 -31.82 5.64
N THR A 94 18.86 -31.23 4.46
CA THR A 94 18.14 -29.95 4.34
C THR A 94 16.64 -30.09 4.08
N GLY A 95 16.17 -31.30 3.74
CA GLY A 95 14.79 -31.54 3.33
C GLY A 95 14.40 -30.94 1.97
N LEU A 96 15.36 -30.41 1.20
CA LEU A 96 15.11 -29.90 -0.13
C LEU A 96 14.95 -31.05 -1.14
N GLU A 97 14.14 -30.85 -2.18
CA GLU A 97 14.01 -31.83 -3.25
C GLU A 97 15.36 -32.07 -3.97
N GLU A 98 15.79 -33.33 -4.04
CA GLU A 98 17.03 -33.74 -4.71
C GLU A 98 17.14 -33.22 -6.14
N LYS A 99 16.01 -33.24 -6.90
CA LYS A 99 15.96 -32.73 -8.28
C LYS A 99 16.27 -31.23 -8.37
N LEU A 100 15.85 -30.45 -7.37
CA LEU A 100 16.11 -29.01 -7.33
C LEU A 100 17.60 -28.75 -7.06
N ILE A 101 18.20 -29.52 -6.15
CA ILE A 101 19.63 -29.43 -5.83
C ILE A 101 20.45 -29.85 -7.07
N ALA A 102 20.12 -30.99 -7.68
CA ALA A 102 20.81 -31.51 -8.87
C ALA A 102 20.79 -30.47 -10.02
N LYS A 103 19.62 -29.83 -10.29
CA LYS A 103 19.50 -28.77 -11.29
C LYS A 103 20.40 -27.57 -11.02
N LYS A 104 20.60 -27.20 -9.77
CA LYS A 104 21.50 -26.11 -9.37
C LYS A 104 22.98 -26.52 -9.52
N LEU A 105 23.32 -27.79 -9.22
CA LEU A 105 24.67 -28.32 -9.38
C LEU A 105 25.07 -28.52 -10.84
N GLU A 106 24.12 -28.56 -11.78
CA GLU A 106 24.42 -28.65 -13.23
C GLU A 106 24.80 -27.29 -13.85
N LYS A 107 24.61 -26.18 -13.15
CA LYS A 107 24.95 -24.87 -13.67
C LYS A 107 26.47 -24.65 -13.68
N GLU A 108 26.92 -23.89 -14.67
CA GLU A 108 28.29 -23.33 -14.70
C GLU A 108 28.32 -22.07 -13.86
N SER A 109 28.49 -22.21 -12.54
CA SER A 109 28.46 -21.12 -11.60
C SER A 109 29.36 -21.41 -10.39
N MET A 110 30.06 -20.38 -9.93
CA MET A 110 30.87 -20.48 -8.72
C MET A 110 30.06 -20.25 -7.44
N PHE A 111 28.75 -19.91 -7.54
CA PHE A 111 27.92 -19.64 -6.38
C PHE A 111 26.44 -19.90 -6.71
N GLU A 112 25.86 -20.91 -6.06
CA GLU A 112 24.42 -21.20 -6.10
C GLU A 112 23.89 -21.36 -4.68
N ARG A 113 23.08 -20.41 -4.23
CA ARG A 113 22.44 -20.46 -2.91
C ARG A 113 21.34 -21.53 -2.92
N LEU A 114 21.39 -22.48 -1.98
CA LEU A 114 20.47 -23.61 -1.90
C LEU A 114 19.38 -23.41 -0.85
N LYS A 115 19.78 -23.06 0.38
CA LYS A 115 18.85 -22.91 1.50
C LYS A 115 19.29 -21.74 2.39
N ASP A 116 18.32 -20.95 2.80
CA ASP A 116 18.43 -19.95 3.84
C ASP A 116 17.93 -20.54 5.16
N ASP A 117 18.25 -19.89 6.28
CA ASP A 117 17.71 -20.23 7.61
C ASP A 117 18.02 -21.71 7.99
N LEU A 118 19.31 -22.06 7.96
CA LEU A 118 19.77 -23.37 8.43
C LEU A 118 19.62 -23.43 9.95
N THR A 119 19.06 -24.53 10.42
CA THR A 119 19.12 -24.84 11.84
C THR A 119 20.55 -25.13 12.29
N GLU A 120 20.84 -25.01 13.58
CA GLU A 120 22.16 -25.32 14.10
C GLU A 120 22.53 -26.79 13.84
N GLU A 121 21.55 -27.72 13.91
CA GLU A 121 21.73 -29.14 13.62
C GLU A 121 22.05 -29.38 12.14
N GLU A 122 21.35 -28.72 11.21
CA GLU A 122 21.63 -28.80 9.78
C GLU A 122 23.02 -28.25 9.46
N SER A 123 23.35 -27.08 10.06
CA SER A 123 24.65 -26.43 9.88
C SER A 123 25.79 -27.33 10.32
N GLN A 124 25.70 -27.91 11.52
CA GLN A 124 26.71 -28.81 12.05
C GLN A 124 26.83 -30.07 11.19
N SER A 125 25.71 -30.67 10.76
CA SER A 125 25.70 -31.85 9.90
C SER A 125 26.36 -31.60 8.55
N LEU A 126 26.15 -30.42 7.96
CA LEU A 126 26.77 -30.01 6.70
C LEU A 126 28.27 -29.76 6.85
N GLU A 127 28.70 -29.14 7.95
CA GLU A 127 30.11 -28.90 8.26
C GLU A 127 30.85 -30.23 8.52
N ASP A 128 30.24 -31.15 9.28
CA ASP A 128 30.82 -32.49 9.58
C ASP A 128 30.97 -33.35 8.31
N LEU A 129 30.04 -33.19 7.36
CA LEU A 129 30.06 -33.92 6.09
C LEU A 129 31.22 -33.49 5.16
N ASN A 130 31.68 -32.25 5.32
CA ASN A 130 32.82 -31.65 4.64
C ASN A 130 32.94 -31.97 3.14
N LEU A 131 31.84 -31.78 2.40
CA LEU A 131 31.77 -32.03 0.96
C LEU A 131 32.47 -30.95 0.15
N PRO A 132 33.34 -31.31 -0.82
CA PRO A 132 33.93 -30.31 -1.70
C PRO A 132 32.86 -29.51 -2.45
N GLY A 133 33.02 -28.20 -2.51
CA GLY A 133 32.07 -27.30 -3.17
C GLY A 133 30.78 -26.99 -2.39
N VAL A 134 30.65 -27.46 -1.14
CA VAL A 134 29.52 -27.18 -0.24
C VAL A 134 29.98 -26.30 0.89
N TYR A 135 29.29 -25.20 1.13
CA TYR A 135 29.70 -24.21 2.14
C TYR A 135 28.50 -23.70 2.95
N VAL A 136 28.71 -23.62 4.26
CA VAL A 136 27.82 -22.92 5.18
C VAL A 136 28.45 -21.57 5.52
N LYS A 137 27.69 -20.49 5.44
CA LYS A 137 28.16 -19.16 5.82
C LYS A 137 27.11 -18.40 6.61
N ASP A 138 27.59 -17.53 7.48
CA ASP A 138 26.76 -16.51 8.11
C ASP A 138 26.37 -15.45 7.06
N GLY A 139 25.13 -15.05 7.10
CA GLY A 139 24.58 -14.03 6.23
C GLY A 139 23.45 -13.26 6.92
N VAL A 140 23.01 -12.22 6.26
CA VAL A 140 21.88 -11.41 6.72
C VAL A 140 20.71 -11.67 5.78
N SER A 141 19.54 -11.96 6.33
CA SER A 141 18.31 -12.07 5.55
C SER A 141 17.22 -11.18 6.15
N ARG A 142 16.39 -10.65 5.26
CA ARG A 142 15.20 -9.89 5.63
C ARG A 142 14.09 -10.84 6.08
N LYS A 143 13.60 -10.66 7.31
CA LYS A 143 12.50 -11.46 7.86
C LYS A 143 11.31 -10.61 8.24
N TYR A 144 10.12 -11.12 7.95
CA TYR A 144 8.83 -10.53 8.29
C TYR A 144 8.25 -11.35 9.43
N LEU A 145 8.36 -10.79 10.68
CA LEU A 145 8.18 -11.56 11.91
C LEU A 145 6.71 -11.81 12.29
N GLN A 146 5.77 -11.19 11.56
CA GLN A 146 4.35 -11.30 11.86
C GLN A 146 3.57 -12.09 10.78
N GLY A 147 4.28 -12.90 10.00
CA GLY A 147 3.67 -13.70 8.94
C GLY A 147 2.98 -12.82 7.90
N SER A 148 1.74 -13.15 7.55
CA SER A 148 0.96 -12.43 6.54
C SER A 148 0.36 -11.10 7.04
N VAL A 149 0.48 -10.78 8.33
CA VAL A 149 -0.10 -9.54 8.89
C VAL A 149 0.51 -8.30 8.26
N ALA A 150 -0.35 -7.42 7.75
CA ALA A 150 0.00 -6.19 7.05
C ALA A 150 0.90 -6.42 5.80
N SER A 151 0.81 -7.59 5.15
CA SER A 151 1.69 -7.97 4.03
C SER A 151 1.71 -6.95 2.89
N GLN A 152 0.55 -6.45 2.44
CA GLN A 152 0.48 -5.43 1.38
C GLN A 152 0.92 -4.03 1.85
N VAL A 153 0.95 -3.81 3.17
CA VAL A 153 1.50 -2.57 3.73
C VAL A 153 3.01 -2.64 3.80
N VAL A 154 3.56 -3.73 4.33
CA VAL A 154 5.02 -3.85 4.45
C VAL A 154 5.68 -4.05 3.09
N GLY A 155 5.10 -4.83 2.20
CA GLY A 155 5.75 -5.28 0.97
C GLY A 155 6.75 -6.40 1.22
N PHE A 156 7.77 -6.52 0.37
CA PHE A 156 8.84 -7.50 0.54
C PHE A 156 10.14 -7.08 -0.13
N LEU A 157 11.23 -7.74 0.21
CA LEU A 157 12.53 -7.56 -0.41
C LEU A 157 12.69 -8.56 -1.56
N GLY A 158 12.87 -8.07 -2.78
CA GLY A 158 13.07 -8.90 -3.98
C GLY A 158 14.47 -9.46 -4.11
N GLY A 159 14.68 -10.30 -5.13
CA GLY A 159 15.94 -11.06 -5.32
C GLY A 159 17.22 -10.22 -5.50
N GLU A 160 17.12 -8.95 -5.89
CA GLU A 160 18.25 -8.00 -5.99
C GLU A 160 18.38 -7.11 -4.74
N SER A 161 17.81 -7.53 -3.61
CA SER A 161 17.76 -6.75 -2.37
C SER A 161 17.10 -5.37 -2.54
N ALA A 162 16.20 -5.25 -3.51
CA ALA A 162 15.39 -4.05 -3.74
C ALA A 162 14.01 -4.23 -3.11
N GLY A 163 13.54 -3.20 -2.40
CA GLY A 163 12.20 -3.18 -1.83
C GLY A 163 11.13 -3.21 -2.92
N GLN A 164 10.10 -4.04 -2.72
CA GLN A 164 8.99 -4.22 -3.64
C GLN A 164 7.67 -4.02 -2.91
N TYR A 165 6.79 -3.19 -3.48
CA TYR A 165 5.49 -2.85 -2.89
C TYR A 165 5.58 -2.19 -1.50
N GLY A 166 4.47 -1.71 -1.00
CA GLY A 166 4.31 -1.20 0.36
C GLY A 166 5.38 -0.21 0.83
N ILE A 167 5.74 -0.34 2.11
CA ILE A 167 6.78 0.46 2.78
C ILE A 167 8.17 0.08 2.27
N GLU A 168 8.44 -1.22 2.08
CA GLU A 168 9.72 -1.69 1.56
C GLU A 168 10.05 -1.04 0.21
N GLY A 169 9.06 -0.92 -0.68
CA GLY A 169 9.26 -0.31 -1.99
C GLY A 169 9.27 1.21 -1.96
N PHE A 170 8.39 1.85 -1.16
CA PHE A 170 8.28 3.31 -1.14
C PHE A 170 9.47 3.98 -0.42
N TYR A 171 9.96 3.37 0.65
CA TYR A 171 11.07 3.88 1.48
C TYR A 171 12.36 3.09 1.27
N ASP A 172 12.55 2.42 0.11
CA ASP A 172 13.73 1.59 -0.14
C ASP A 172 15.04 2.35 0.07
N ASP A 173 15.14 3.59 -0.42
CA ASP A 173 16.34 4.44 -0.28
C ASP A 173 16.66 4.79 1.19
N ILE A 174 15.65 4.85 2.05
CA ILE A 174 15.81 5.16 3.47
C ILE A 174 16.14 3.89 4.25
N LEU A 175 15.41 2.81 3.98
CA LEU A 175 15.62 1.51 4.62
C LEU A 175 16.98 0.92 4.26
N ARG A 176 17.42 1.10 3.02
CA ARG A 176 18.70 0.59 2.54
C ARG A 176 19.84 1.39 3.18
N GLY A 177 20.72 0.72 3.94
CA GLY A 177 21.95 1.32 4.43
C GLY A 177 22.85 1.78 3.29
N LYS A 178 23.74 2.73 3.55
CA LYS A 178 24.72 3.15 2.53
C LYS A 178 25.66 2.00 2.22
N ILE A 179 25.90 1.75 0.93
CA ILE A 179 26.99 0.89 0.48
C ILE A 179 28.28 1.67 0.78
N THR A 180 29.05 1.19 1.73
CA THR A 180 30.37 1.75 2.03
C THR A 180 31.43 0.86 1.40
N PHE A 181 32.29 1.43 0.58
CA PHE A 181 33.46 0.73 0.02
C PHE A 181 34.63 0.95 0.97
N PHE A 182 35.13 -0.11 1.59
CA PHE A 182 36.27 -0.03 2.51
C PHE A 182 37.57 -0.44 1.84
N GLU A 183 38.63 0.33 2.05
CA GLU A 183 40.00 -0.13 1.84
C GLU A 183 40.38 -1.08 2.97
N ARG A 184 40.82 -2.30 2.60
CA ARG A 184 41.26 -3.31 3.57
C ARG A 184 42.50 -2.82 4.31
N GLY A 185 42.34 -2.38 5.54
CA GLY A 185 43.44 -1.89 6.39
C GLY A 185 43.11 -0.69 7.27
N ASP A 186 41.97 -0.07 7.08
CA ASP A 186 41.53 1.03 7.94
C ASP A 186 40.60 0.52 9.04
N ASN A 187 41.15 0.34 10.25
CA ASN A 187 40.43 -0.10 11.45
C ASN A 187 39.44 0.96 11.99
N SER A 188 39.31 2.11 11.31
CA SER A 188 38.39 3.19 11.72
C SER A 188 37.00 3.07 11.09
N ALA A 189 36.73 2.04 10.31
CA ALA A 189 35.61 1.95 9.39
C ALA A 189 34.42 1.07 9.83
N GLU A 190 34.35 0.66 11.08
CA GLU A 190 33.21 -0.07 11.66
C GLU A 190 31.99 0.78 12.03
N LYS A 191 31.75 1.91 11.38
CA LYS A 191 30.41 2.48 11.39
C LYS A 191 29.60 1.84 10.24
N GLU A 192 29.06 0.66 10.49
CA GLU A 192 27.98 0.10 9.67
C GLU A 192 26.94 1.19 9.42
N SER A 193 26.78 1.62 8.17
CA SER A 193 25.74 2.61 7.86
C SER A 193 24.41 1.87 7.76
N LYS A 194 23.81 1.55 8.93
CA LYS A 194 22.47 1.02 9.02
C LYS A 194 21.47 1.96 8.33
N GLY A 195 20.47 1.40 7.64
CA GLY A 195 19.34 2.16 7.12
C GLY A 195 18.46 2.74 8.22
N GLY A 196 17.55 3.64 7.85
CA GLY A 196 16.61 4.25 8.79
C GLY A 196 15.55 3.29 9.27
N ASP A 197 15.30 3.24 10.56
CA ASP A 197 14.21 2.49 11.17
C ASP A 197 12.88 3.25 10.98
N ILE A 198 11.83 2.56 10.51
CA ILE A 198 10.51 3.13 10.21
C ILE A 198 9.49 2.67 11.25
N TYR A 199 8.80 3.62 11.86
CA TYR A 199 7.72 3.38 12.80
C TYR A 199 6.37 3.70 12.14
N LEU A 200 5.51 2.70 12.04
CA LEU A 200 4.19 2.82 11.45
C LEU A 200 3.16 3.32 12.47
N THR A 201 2.07 3.89 11.97
CA THR A 201 0.89 4.23 12.77
C THR A 201 -0.01 3.02 13.04
N LEU A 202 0.23 1.89 12.38
CA LEU A 202 -0.58 0.68 12.47
C LEU A 202 -0.60 0.10 13.89
N ASP A 203 -1.79 -0.22 14.36
CA ASP A 203 -2.02 -0.98 15.60
C ASP A 203 -2.11 -2.47 15.28
N TYR A 204 -1.14 -3.25 15.74
CA TYR A 204 -1.06 -4.68 15.44
C TYR A 204 -2.33 -5.45 15.81
N ASN A 205 -2.90 -5.18 17.01
CA ASN A 205 -4.02 -5.97 17.50
C ASN A 205 -5.27 -5.71 16.67
N ILE A 206 -5.52 -4.45 16.31
CA ILE A 206 -6.68 -4.08 15.48
C ILE A 206 -6.47 -4.57 14.03
N GLN A 207 -5.23 -4.45 13.49
CA GLN A 207 -4.87 -4.95 12.16
C GLN A 207 -5.12 -6.44 12.06
N PHE A 208 -4.66 -7.23 13.05
CA PHE A 208 -4.86 -8.67 13.09
C PHE A 208 -6.35 -9.05 13.11
N VAL A 209 -7.17 -8.37 13.93
CA VAL A 209 -8.62 -8.62 13.98
C VAL A 209 -9.28 -8.26 12.65
N ALA A 210 -8.91 -7.13 12.04
CA ALA A 210 -9.46 -6.71 10.75
C ALA A 210 -9.15 -7.74 9.64
N GLU A 211 -7.94 -8.27 9.58
CA GLU A 211 -7.57 -9.30 8.61
C GLU A 211 -8.34 -10.61 8.85
N LYS A 212 -8.52 -11.02 10.11
CA LYS A 212 -9.35 -12.19 10.45
C LYS A 212 -10.81 -12.02 10.04
N LEU A 213 -11.35 -10.81 10.16
CA LEU A 213 -12.71 -10.50 9.70
C LEU A 213 -12.83 -10.59 8.17
N LEU A 214 -11.81 -10.15 7.43
CA LEU A 214 -11.78 -10.29 5.98
C LEU A 214 -11.61 -11.76 5.54
N GLU A 215 -10.73 -12.54 6.19
CA GLU A 215 -10.60 -13.99 5.94
C GLU A 215 -11.92 -14.71 6.17
N LYS A 216 -12.63 -14.38 7.26
CA LYS A 216 -13.96 -14.91 7.57
C LYS A 216 -14.97 -14.53 6.50
N ALA A 217 -14.95 -13.27 6.01
CA ALA A 217 -15.81 -12.83 4.92
C ALA A 217 -15.54 -13.61 3.62
N GLY A 218 -14.26 -13.88 3.30
CA GLY A 218 -13.89 -14.74 2.18
C GLY A 218 -14.49 -16.14 2.28
N SER A 219 -14.43 -16.76 3.46
CA SER A 219 -14.92 -18.13 3.66
C SER A 219 -16.44 -18.25 3.82
N GLU A 220 -17.11 -17.28 4.45
CA GLU A 220 -18.54 -17.35 4.78
C GLU A 220 -19.44 -16.63 3.77
N LEU A 221 -18.93 -15.60 3.11
CA LEU A 221 -19.69 -14.75 2.18
C LEU A 221 -19.19 -14.85 0.73
N GLY A 222 -18.22 -15.72 0.45
CA GLY A 222 -17.67 -15.87 -0.91
C GLY A 222 -16.95 -14.62 -1.44
N VAL A 223 -16.44 -13.73 -0.55
CA VAL A 223 -15.79 -12.49 -0.96
C VAL A 223 -14.51 -12.80 -1.73
N GLU A 224 -14.39 -12.26 -2.95
CA GLU A 224 -13.22 -12.47 -3.80
C GLU A 224 -12.01 -11.61 -3.35
N SER A 225 -12.26 -10.35 -3.01
CA SER A 225 -11.28 -9.46 -2.40
C SER A 225 -11.95 -8.44 -1.48
N GLY A 226 -11.18 -7.87 -0.53
CA GLY A 226 -11.76 -6.91 0.39
C GLY A 226 -10.71 -6.04 1.08
N GLN A 227 -11.14 -4.88 1.57
CA GLN A 227 -10.29 -3.94 2.29
C GLN A 227 -11.00 -3.44 3.54
N ILE A 228 -10.23 -3.30 4.63
CA ILE A 228 -10.63 -2.58 5.84
C ILE A 228 -9.60 -1.51 6.13
N ILE A 229 -10.06 -0.27 6.28
CA ILE A 229 -9.23 0.87 6.69
C ILE A 229 -9.80 1.44 7.97
N VAL A 230 -8.94 1.65 8.97
CA VAL A 230 -9.29 2.40 10.19
C VAL A 230 -8.38 3.61 10.29
N MET A 231 -8.98 4.80 10.40
CA MET A 231 -8.26 6.07 10.45
C MET A 231 -8.73 6.90 11.65
N ASP A 232 -7.81 7.57 12.32
CA ASP A 232 -8.13 8.64 13.24
C ASP A 232 -8.60 9.88 12.44
N PRO A 233 -9.86 10.32 12.61
CA PRO A 233 -10.39 11.43 11.83
C PRO A 233 -9.71 12.78 12.10
N ASN A 234 -9.11 12.96 13.27
CA ASN A 234 -8.53 14.23 13.67
C ASN A 234 -7.09 14.40 13.14
N SER A 235 -6.31 13.32 13.14
CA SER A 235 -4.90 13.34 12.75
C SER A 235 -4.64 12.80 11.34
N GLY A 236 -5.50 11.93 10.82
CA GLY A 236 -5.28 11.17 9.58
C GLY A 236 -4.41 9.91 9.77
N LYS A 237 -4.03 9.55 11.00
CA LYS A 237 -3.28 8.33 11.30
C LYS A 237 -4.05 7.10 10.88
N ILE A 238 -3.42 6.25 10.06
CA ILE A 238 -3.97 4.95 9.67
C ILE A 238 -3.63 3.93 10.76
N ALA A 239 -4.62 3.50 11.50
CA ALA A 239 -4.47 2.47 12.53
C ALA A 239 -4.55 1.05 11.94
N VAL A 240 -5.28 0.88 10.83
CA VAL A 240 -5.46 -0.39 10.10
C VAL A 240 -5.52 -0.13 8.61
N LEU A 241 -4.85 -0.98 7.86
CA LEU A 241 -4.97 -1.06 6.41
C LEU A 241 -4.84 -2.52 5.99
N ALA A 242 -5.95 -3.25 6.14
CA ALA A 242 -6.05 -4.68 5.87
C ALA A 242 -6.58 -4.95 4.47
N ASN A 243 -6.04 -5.98 3.82
CA ASN A 243 -6.45 -6.45 2.50
C ASN A 243 -6.68 -7.96 2.53
N PHE A 244 -7.59 -8.45 1.69
CA PHE A 244 -7.84 -9.86 1.42
C PHE A 244 -7.96 -10.07 -0.11
N PRO A 245 -7.40 -11.17 -0.65
CA PRO A 245 -6.50 -12.09 0.02
C PRO A 245 -5.16 -11.43 0.38
N ASN A 246 -4.48 -11.96 1.42
CA ASN A 246 -3.14 -11.57 1.81
C ASN A 246 -2.10 -12.62 1.36
N PHE A 247 -0.82 -12.38 1.63
CA PHE A 247 0.27 -13.29 1.33
C PHE A 247 1.31 -13.32 2.45
N GLU A 248 2.15 -14.35 2.46
CA GLU A 248 3.29 -14.47 3.38
C GLU A 248 4.54 -13.84 2.75
N PRO A 249 5.02 -12.67 3.23
CA PRO A 249 6.16 -11.97 2.63
C PRO A 249 7.45 -12.78 2.62
N ASN A 250 7.68 -13.64 3.63
CA ASN A 250 8.83 -14.54 3.65
C ASN A 250 8.77 -15.61 2.54
N ASN A 251 7.61 -15.84 1.95
CA ASN A 251 7.37 -16.83 0.91
C ASN A 251 6.85 -16.23 -0.41
N TYR A 252 7.09 -14.93 -0.65
CA TYR A 252 6.56 -14.22 -1.82
C TYR A 252 6.82 -14.94 -3.16
N ALA A 253 7.97 -15.61 -3.29
CA ALA A 253 8.35 -16.34 -4.51
C ALA A 253 7.44 -17.55 -4.83
N LYS A 254 6.64 -18.04 -3.85
CA LYS A 254 5.68 -19.14 -4.05
C LYS A 254 4.32 -18.65 -4.53
N VAL A 255 4.08 -17.34 -4.50
CA VAL A 255 2.81 -16.73 -4.92
C VAL A 255 2.66 -16.85 -6.43
N LYS A 256 1.52 -17.36 -6.89
CA LYS A 256 1.21 -17.56 -8.31
C LYS A 256 0.50 -16.36 -8.94
N ASP A 257 -0.41 -15.75 -8.16
CA ASP A 257 -1.14 -14.56 -8.60
C ASP A 257 -0.49 -13.30 -8.02
N PHE A 258 0.23 -12.59 -8.85
CA PHE A 258 0.95 -11.36 -8.45
C PHE A 258 0.01 -10.19 -8.10
N GLN A 259 -1.29 -10.27 -8.42
CA GLN A 259 -2.24 -9.24 -8.04
C GLN A 259 -2.43 -9.17 -6.50
N VAL A 260 -2.14 -10.26 -5.79
CA VAL A 260 -2.23 -10.30 -4.32
C VAL A 260 -1.21 -9.38 -3.65
N PHE A 261 -0.13 -9.00 -4.34
CA PHE A 261 0.85 -8.05 -3.81
C PHE A 261 0.34 -6.61 -3.80
N GLN A 262 -0.67 -6.30 -4.61
CA GLN A 262 -1.23 -4.97 -4.69
C GLN A 262 -2.04 -4.64 -3.43
N ASN A 263 -1.81 -3.45 -2.90
CA ASN A 263 -2.65 -2.91 -1.83
C ASN A 263 -3.93 -2.32 -2.43
N GLY A 264 -5.04 -3.06 -2.34
CA GLY A 264 -6.31 -2.67 -2.94
C GLY A 264 -6.87 -1.35 -2.41
N ALA A 265 -6.45 -0.92 -1.21
CA ALA A 265 -6.89 0.35 -0.63
C ALA A 265 -6.31 1.58 -1.35
N VAL A 266 -5.14 1.45 -1.99
CA VAL A 266 -4.42 2.55 -2.64
C VAL A 266 -4.18 2.31 -4.14
N GLN A 267 -4.27 1.05 -4.61
CA GLN A 267 -3.92 0.64 -5.97
C GLN A 267 -5.10 0.11 -6.79
N LYS A 268 -6.33 0.10 -6.25
CA LYS A 268 -7.53 -0.31 -7.00
C LYS A 268 -8.58 0.78 -6.96
N LEU A 269 -9.17 1.06 -8.12
CA LEU A 269 -10.30 1.97 -8.26
C LEU A 269 -11.62 1.20 -8.09
N PHE A 270 -12.62 1.89 -7.55
CA PHE A 270 -13.99 1.39 -7.47
C PHE A 270 -14.98 2.55 -7.60
N GLU A 271 -16.22 2.24 -7.97
CA GLU A 271 -17.31 3.20 -7.90
C GLU A 271 -17.94 3.14 -6.51
N PRO A 272 -17.96 4.27 -5.74
CA PRO A 272 -18.34 4.25 -4.33
C PRO A 272 -19.85 3.95 -4.10
N GLY A 273 -20.68 4.14 -5.11
CA GLY A 273 -22.11 3.98 -4.94
C GLY A 273 -22.66 4.90 -3.83
N SER A 274 -23.61 4.40 -3.08
CA SER A 274 -24.39 5.20 -2.12
C SER A 274 -23.59 5.82 -0.97
N ILE A 275 -22.34 5.46 -0.75
CA ILE A 275 -21.47 6.18 0.23
C ILE A 275 -21.05 7.56 -0.27
N MET A 276 -21.27 7.88 -1.57
CA MET A 276 -21.10 9.22 -2.12
C MET A 276 -22.20 10.21 -1.68
N LYS A 277 -23.43 9.73 -1.46
CA LYS A 277 -24.60 10.58 -1.17
C LYS A 277 -24.41 11.56 -0.01
N PRO A 278 -23.81 11.18 1.13
CA PRO A 278 -23.51 12.14 2.19
C PRO A 278 -22.66 13.32 1.73
N LEU A 279 -21.66 13.10 0.89
CA LEU A 279 -20.79 14.16 0.35
C LEU A 279 -21.58 15.10 -0.58
N THR A 280 -22.41 14.56 -1.47
CA THR A 280 -23.29 15.32 -2.35
C THR A 280 -24.27 16.20 -1.56
N ILE A 281 -24.95 15.61 -0.57
CA ILE A 281 -25.92 16.32 0.28
C ILE A 281 -25.22 17.37 1.14
N ALA A 282 -24.05 17.04 1.71
CA ALA A 282 -23.25 17.98 2.50
C ALA A 282 -22.85 19.21 1.69
N SER A 283 -22.43 19.03 0.44
CA SER A 283 -22.08 20.13 -0.46
C SER A 283 -23.28 21.07 -0.67
N ALA A 284 -24.45 20.52 -0.94
CA ALA A 284 -25.67 21.33 -1.13
C ALA A 284 -26.17 22.01 0.15
N ILE A 285 -25.99 21.37 1.33
CA ILE A 285 -26.29 21.99 2.64
C ILE A 285 -25.31 23.13 2.93
N ASN A 286 -24.03 22.93 2.65
CA ASN A 286 -22.98 23.92 2.90
C ASN A 286 -23.19 25.21 2.12
N GLU A 287 -23.68 25.09 0.88
CA GLU A 287 -24.06 26.21 0.03
C GLU A 287 -25.46 26.80 0.35
N GLY A 288 -26.11 26.30 1.40
CA GLY A 288 -27.44 26.77 1.80
C GLY A 288 -28.56 26.48 0.79
N LYS A 289 -28.32 25.59 -0.18
CA LYS A 289 -29.29 25.23 -1.21
C LYS A 289 -30.40 24.31 -0.70
N ILE A 290 -30.06 23.46 0.27
CA ILE A 290 -30.97 22.55 0.94
C ILE A 290 -30.67 22.51 2.44
N SER A 291 -31.53 21.87 3.21
CA SER A 291 -31.37 21.54 4.63
C SER A 291 -31.70 20.06 4.88
N PRO A 292 -31.36 19.47 6.03
CA PRO A 292 -31.79 18.11 6.39
C PRO A 292 -33.30 17.87 6.24
N ASN A 293 -34.13 18.91 6.48
CA ASN A 293 -35.59 18.85 6.40
C ASN A 293 -36.16 19.25 5.04
N THR A 294 -35.33 19.69 4.08
CA THR A 294 -35.77 19.96 2.71
C THR A 294 -36.37 18.70 2.14
N SER A 295 -37.60 18.77 1.62
CA SER A 295 -38.32 17.64 1.08
C SER A 295 -38.47 17.75 -0.44
N TYR A 296 -38.49 16.61 -1.09
CA TYR A 296 -38.81 16.45 -2.50
C TYR A 296 -39.80 15.30 -2.69
N VAL A 297 -40.33 15.15 -3.90
CA VAL A 297 -41.25 14.05 -4.23
C VAL A 297 -40.53 13.05 -5.12
N ASP A 298 -40.30 11.85 -4.60
CA ASP A 298 -39.70 10.74 -5.34
C ASP A 298 -40.74 10.01 -6.18
N ALA A 299 -40.56 10.01 -7.49
CA ALA A 299 -41.37 9.25 -8.44
C ALA A 299 -40.77 7.88 -8.80
N GLY A 300 -39.70 7.45 -8.12
CA GLY A 300 -38.99 6.18 -8.34
C GLY A 300 -38.04 6.20 -9.53
N LYS A 301 -38.15 7.15 -10.43
CA LYS A 301 -37.28 7.33 -11.60
C LYS A 301 -37.17 8.78 -12.05
N LEU A 302 -36.07 9.08 -12.72
CA LEU A 302 -35.78 10.40 -13.30
C LEU A 302 -35.18 10.24 -14.70
N LYS A 303 -35.64 11.03 -15.68
CA LYS A 303 -35.08 11.03 -17.05
C LYS A 303 -34.15 12.24 -17.21
N ILE A 304 -32.92 11.99 -17.66
CA ILE A 304 -31.89 13.01 -17.93
C ILE A 304 -31.19 12.63 -19.23
N GLY A 305 -31.16 13.54 -20.22
CA GLY A 305 -30.38 13.38 -21.45
C GLY A 305 -30.65 12.07 -22.23
N GLY A 306 -31.89 11.57 -22.17
CA GLY A 306 -32.26 10.30 -22.83
C GLY A 306 -32.08 9.04 -21.97
N TYR A 307 -31.41 9.14 -20.83
CA TYR A 307 -31.18 8.07 -19.85
C TYR A 307 -32.25 8.10 -18.76
N THR A 308 -32.48 6.94 -18.12
CA THR A 308 -33.38 6.86 -16.97
C THR A 308 -32.63 6.33 -15.75
N ILE A 309 -32.61 7.13 -14.70
CA ILE A 309 -32.08 6.76 -13.39
C ILE A 309 -33.22 6.18 -12.56
N TYR A 310 -32.99 5.04 -11.91
CA TYR A 310 -33.92 4.36 -11.02
C TYR A 310 -33.38 4.31 -9.59
N ASN A 311 -34.30 4.27 -8.63
CA ASN A 311 -33.96 3.84 -7.28
C ASN A 311 -33.69 2.33 -7.25
N TYR A 312 -32.95 1.89 -6.21
CA TYR A 312 -32.74 0.46 -5.99
C TYR A 312 -34.08 -0.29 -5.93
N ASP A 313 -34.14 -1.43 -6.65
CA ASP A 313 -35.32 -2.28 -6.73
C ASP A 313 -36.59 -1.55 -7.27
N ASN A 314 -36.37 -0.49 -8.07
CA ASN A 314 -37.44 0.35 -8.67
C ASN A 314 -38.44 0.93 -7.65
N ARG A 315 -38.03 1.12 -6.39
CA ARG A 315 -38.88 1.62 -5.30
C ARG A 315 -39.30 3.06 -5.52
N ILE A 316 -40.58 3.35 -5.17
CA ILE A 316 -41.15 4.70 -5.16
C ILE A 316 -41.41 5.09 -3.72
N TRP A 317 -40.85 6.23 -3.28
CA TRP A 317 -40.88 6.64 -1.88
C TRP A 317 -41.87 7.78 -1.60
N GLY A 318 -42.31 8.52 -2.63
CA GLY A 318 -43.15 9.70 -2.45
C GLY A 318 -42.41 10.86 -1.82
N LYS A 319 -43.10 11.64 -0.99
CA LYS A 319 -42.50 12.81 -0.32
C LYS A 319 -41.49 12.35 0.75
N LYS A 320 -40.23 12.78 0.61
CA LYS A 320 -39.11 12.44 1.51
C LYS A 320 -38.25 13.66 1.81
N THR A 321 -37.73 13.74 3.05
CA THR A 321 -36.71 14.71 3.46
C THR A 321 -35.32 14.26 3.02
N MET A 322 -34.31 15.15 3.07
CA MET A 322 -32.93 14.80 2.77
C MET A 322 -32.34 13.82 3.80
N THR A 323 -32.78 13.85 5.06
CA THR A 323 -32.45 12.84 6.05
C THR A 323 -32.96 11.45 5.62
N GLU A 324 -34.25 11.36 5.25
CA GLU A 324 -34.84 10.11 4.76
C GLU A 324 -34.20 9.64 3.43
N VAL A 325 -33.69 10.54 2.58
CA VAL A 325 -32.90 10.19 1.39
C VAL A 325 -31.67 9.38 1.78
N LEU A 326 -30.94 9.76 2.83
CA LEU A 326 -29.79 9.00 3.34
C LEU A 326 -30.22 7.69 4.01
N GLU A 327 -31.28 7.70 4.85
CA GLU A 327 -31.78 6.50 5.53
C GLU A 327 -32.24 5.41 4.55
N LYS A 328 -32.97 5.80 3.51
CA LYS A 328 -33.53 4.90 2.48
C LYS A 328 -32.62 4.77 1.27
N SER A 329 -31.48 5.48 1.28
CA SER A 329 -30.46 5.44 0.21
C SER A 329 -31.05 5.74 -1.20
N ILE A 330 -31.85 6.80 -1.32
CA ILE A 330 -32.62 7.12 -2.54
C ILE A 330 -31.72 7.78 -3.58
N ASN A 331 -31.60 7.18 -4.79
CA ASN A 331 -30.76 7.71 -5.87
C ASN A 331 -31.30 9.04 -6.42
N THR A 332 -32.60 9.10 -6.71
CA THR A 332 -33.24 10.32 -7.25
C THR A 332 -33.17 11.49 -6.27
N GLY A 333 -33.07 11.20 -4.96
CA GLY A 333 -32.87 12.23 -3.94
C GLY A 333 -31.46 12.81 -3.91
N ALA A 334 -30.45 12.01 -4.24
CA ALA A 334 -29.09 12.51 -4.42
C ALA A 334 -28.98 13.37 -5.68
N VAL A 335 -29.61 12.95 -6.77
CA VAL A 335 -29.71 13.77 -8.00
C VAL A 335 -30.43 15.09 -7.73
N PHE A 336 -31.51 15.06 -6.94
CA PHE A 336 -32.18 16.31 -6.52
C PHE A 336 -31.21 17.23 -5.76
N ALA A 337 -30.44 16.71 -4.81
CA ALA A 337 -29.48 17.52 -4.06
C ALA A 337 -28.38 18.12 -4.97
N GLU A 338 -27.86 17.33 -5.93
CA GLU A 338 -26.91 17.79 -6.93
C GLU A 338 -27.51 18.86 -7.83
N SER A 339 -28.74 18.68 -8.31
CA SER A 339 -29.42 19.67 -9.16
C SER A 339 -29.70 21.01 -8.45
N GLN A 340 -29.92 21.01 -7.12
CA GLN A 340 -30.04 22.23 -6.33
C GLN A 340 -28.68 22.93 -6.13
N LEU A 341 -27.60 22.15 -6.01
CA LEU A 341 -26.23 22.67 -5.89
C LEU A 341 -25.75 23.28 -7.21
N GLY A 342 -26.00 22.58 -8.31
CA GLY A 342 -25.50 22.88 -9.65
C GLY A 342 -24.18 22.18 -9.93
N SER A 343 -24.03 21.74 -11.18
CA SER A 343 -22.93 20.86 -11.60
C SER A 343 -21.54 21.49 -11.47
N GLU A 344 -21.41 22.82 -11.64
CA GLU A 344 -20.15 23.53 -11.49
C GLU A 344 -19.64 23.45 -10.02
N LEU A 345 -20.48 23.82 -9.06
CA LEU A 345 -20.13 23.70 -7.64
C LEU A 345 -19.94 22.24 -7.22
N PHE A 346 -20.73 21.32 -7.77
CA PHE A 346 -20.54 19.89 -7.50
C PHE A 346 -19.15 19.41 -7.93
N MET A 347 -18.69 19.79 -9.13
CA MET A 347 -17.32 19.48 -9.59
C MET A 347 -16.25 20.10 -8.70
N GLU A 348 -16.45 21.34 -8.24
CA GLU A 348 -15.54 22.01 -7.32
C GLU A 348 -15.42 21.21 -5.99
N TYR A 349 -16.56 20.76 -5.43
CA TYR A 349 -16.56 19.91 -4.25
C TYR A 349 -15.87 18.57 -4.45
N LEU A 350 -16.10 17.88 -5.58
CA LEU A 350 -15.40 16.64 -5.90
C LEU A 350 -13.87 16.83 -5.97
N ASN A 351 -13.43 17.97 -6.51
CA ASN A 351 -12.01 18.34 -6.51
C ASN A 351 -11.51 18.64 -5.09
N ASN A 352 -12.28 19.39 -4.29
CA ASN A 352 -11.94 19.72 -2.91
C ASN A 352 -11.90 18.49 -1.99
N PHE A 353 -12.71 17.45 -2.24
CA PHE A 353 -12.62 16.13 -1.61
C PHE A 353 -11.37 15.35 -2.04
N GLY A 354 -10.63 15.84 -3.04
CA GLY A 354 -9.38 15.27 -3.50
C GLY A 354 -9.52 14.00 -4.33
N PHE A 355 -10.65 13.81 -5.02
CA PHE A 355 -10.88 12.61 -5.83
C PHE A 355 -10.06 12.58 -7.13
N PHE A 356 -9.47 13.69 -7.55
CA PHE A 356 -8.68 13.80 -8.77
C PHE A 356 -7.17 13.91 -8.52
N SER A 357 -6.73 13.58 -7.31
CA SER A 357 -5.31 13.61 -6.91
C SER A 357 -4.99 12.49 -5.93
N PRO A 358 -3.71 12.07 -5.82
CA PRO A 358 -3.30 11.09 -4.82
C PRO A 358 -3.47 11.68 -3.42
N THR A 359 -3.50 10.79 -2.41
CA THR A 359 -3.60 11.22 -1.00
C THR A 359 -2.24 11.54 -0.40
N GLY A 360 -1.16 10.93 -0.93
CA GLY A 360 0.19 11.05 -0.40
C GLY A 360 0.43 10.20 0.85
N ILE A 361 -0.28 9.09 1.00
CA ILE A 361 -0.20 8.18 2.17
C ILE A 361 1.21 7.61 2.42
N GLY A 362 2.10 7.63 1.42
CA GLY A 362 3.45 7.09 1.54
C GLY A 362 3.54 5.57 1.33
N LEU A 363 2.76 5.04 0.40
CA LEU A 363 2.83 3.65 -0.06
C LEU A 363 3.13 3.58 -1.56
N GLN A 364 3.92 2.58 -1.97
CA GLN A 364 4.30 2.42 -3.36
C GLN A 364 3.08 2.17 -4.25
N GLY A 365 3.03 2.87 -5.40
CA GLY A 365 2.05 2.61 -6.44
C GLY A 365 0.66 3.18 -6.16
N GLU A 366 0.52 4.19 -5.30
CA GLU A 366 -0.76 4.90 -5.12
C GLU A 366 -1.27 5.43 -6.45
N ILE A 367 -2.54 5.14 -6.75
CA ILE A 367 -3.21 5.60 -7.97
C ILE A 367 -4.40 6.51 -7.67
N TYR A 368 -4.84 7.23 -8.69
CA TYR A 368 -6.09 7.98 -8.71
C TYR A 368 -6.68 7.97 -10.12
N SER A 369 -7.96 8.32 -10.26
CA SER A 369 -8.61 8.47 -11.56
C SER A 369 -8.77 9.94 -11.91
N GLU A 370 -8.45 10.31 -13.15
CA GLU A 370 -8.78 11.64 -13.68
C GLU A 370 -10.28 11.83 -13.93
N ASN A 371 -11.06 10.75 -13.91
CA ASN A 371 -12.50 10.73 -14.16
C ASN A 371 -12.89 11.51 -15.44
N LYS A 372 -12.23 11.20 -16.58
CA LYS A 372 -12.34 11.94 -17.85
C LYS A 372 -13.77 11.99 -18.36
N GLU A 373 -14.56 10.91 -18.18
CA GLU A 373 -15.95 10.88 -18.61
C GLU A 373 -16.81 11.89 -17.82
N LEU A 374 -16.63 11.96 -16.51
CA LEU A 374 -17.30 12.96 -15.66
C LEU A 374 -16.95 14.39 -16.10
N LYS A 375 -15.69 14.65 -16.44
CA LYS A 375 -15.19 15.96 -16.88
C LYS A 375 -15.69 16.40 -18.26
N LYS A 376 -16.37 15.52 -19.03
CA LYS A 376 -17.02 15.92 -20.29
C LYS A 376 -18.21 16.85 -20.07
N GLY A 377 -18.74 16.92 -18.85
CA GLY A 377 -19.74 17.92 -18.48
C GLY A 377 -21.17 17.59 -18.88
N TYR A 378 -21.47 16.34 -19.23
CA TYR A 378 -22.85 15.93 -19.48
C TYR A 378 -23.65 15.85 -18.18
N GLU A 379 -24.87 16.37 -18.17
CA GLU A 379 -25.76 16.39 -17.01
C GLU A 379 -25.95 14.99 -16.39
N ILE A 380 -26.07 13.96 -17.22
CA ILE A 380 -26.20 12.58 -16.76
C ILE A 380 -25.00 12.11 -15.94
N ASN A 381 -23.77 12.56 -16.26
CA ASN A 381 -22.56 12.17 -15.57
C ASN A 381 -22.53 12.74 -14.13
N TYR A 382 -22.98 13.98 -13.96
CA TYR A 382 -23.10 14.58 -12.62
C TYR A 382 -24.20 13.92 -11.82
N ALA A 383 -25.35 13.67 -12.45
CA ALA A 383 -26.45 12.97 -11.83
C ALA A 383 -26.04 11.58 -11.30
N THR A 384 -25.32 10.78 -12.11
CA THR A 384 -24.85 9.45 -11.68
C THR A 384 -23.76 9.55 -10.63
N ALA A 385 -22.82 10.48 -10.76
CA ALA A 385 -21.76 10.73 -9.77
C ALA A 385 -22.32 11.16 -8.40
N SER A 386 -23.48 11.84 -8.36
CA SER A 386 -24.13 12.26 -7.11
C SER A 386 -24.45 11.10 -6.17
N PHE A 387 -24.67 9.90 -6.71
CA PHE A 387 -24.89 8.68 -5.94
C PHE A 387 -23.80 7.63 -6.15
N GLY A 388 -22.63 8.06 -6.73
CA GLY A 388 -21.39 7.30 -6.77
C GLY A 388 -21.27 6.30 -7.90
N GLN A 389 -21.97 6.50 -9.03
CA GLN A 389 -21.77 5.76 -10.28
C GLN A 389 -21.15 6.68 -11.34
N GLY A 390 -20.34 6.10 -12.24
CA GLY A 390 -19.61 6.90 -13.24
C GLY A 390 -18.49 7.77 -12.69
N ILE A 391 -18.11 7.58 -11.44
CA ILE A 391 -16.94 8.17 -10.78
C ILE A 391 -16.12 7.06 -10.13
N ALA A 392 -14.84 6.97 -10.47
CA ALA A 392 -13.92 5.96 -9.94
C ALA A 392 -12.92 6.61 -8.97
N ILE A 393 -12.80 6.05 -7.78
CA ILE A 393 -11.91 6.52 -6.70
C ILE A 393 -11.26 5.34 -5.99
N THR A 394 -10.21 5.60 -5.20
CA THR A 394 -9.63 4.56 -4.33
C THR A 394 -10.30 4.55 -2.94
N PRO A 395 -10.28 3.41 -2.23
CA PRO A 395 -10.74 3.33 -0.84
C PRO A 395 -10.11 4.38 0.09
N ILE A 396 -8.81 4.65 -0.07
CA ILE A 396 -8.12 5.65 0.75
C ILE A 396 -8.58 7.09 0.44
N GLN A 397 -8.92 7.41 -0.81
CA GLN A 397 -9.53 8.70 -1.15
C GLN A 397 -10.91 8.85 -0.52
N MET A 398 -11.70 7.77 -0.47
CA MET A 398 -13.04 7.80 0.12
C MET A 398 -13.01 8.07 1.62
N ILE A 399 -12.16 7.37 2.39
CA ILE A 399 -12.07 7.58 3.83
C ILE A 399 -11.51 8.97 4.17
N ARG A 400 -10.56 9.49 3.36
CA ARG A 400 -10.08 10.87 3.46
C ARG A 400 -11.22 11.87 3.30
N ALA A 401 -12.00 11.77 2.25
CA ALA A 401 -13.13 12.67 1.99
C ALA A 401 -14.18 12.58 3.11
N PHE A 402 -14.49 11.37 3.59
CA PHE A 402 -15.50 11.15 4.62
C PHE A 402 -15.09 11.68 6.00
N SER A 403 -13.79 11.90 6.25
CA SER A 403 -13.26 12.43 7.50
C SER A 403 -13.85 13.81 7.88
N ILE A 404 -14.31 14.58 6.89
CA ILE A 404 -14.93 15.91 7.11
C ILE A 404 -16.12 15.84 8.08
N PHE A 405 -16.88 14.74 8.07
CA PHE A 405 -18.03 14.57 8.95
C PHE A 405 -17.64 14.27 10.40
N ALA A 406 -16.48 13.64 10.58
CA ALA A 406 -15.94 13.25 11.87
C ALA A 406 -14.90 14.24 12.43
N ASN A 407 -14.55 15.29 11.69
CA ASN A 407 -13.52 16.29 12.06
C ASN A 407 -14.00 17.73 11.87
N GLY A 408 -15.27 18.00 12.15
CA GLY A 408 -15.82 19.36 12.14
C GLY A 408 -15.69 20.08 10.80
N GLY A 409 -15.79 19.37 9.68
CA GLY A 409 -15.71 19.92 8.32
C GLY A 409 -14.30 19.95 7.72
N LYS A 410 -13.28 19.57 8.47
CA LYS A 410 -11.89 19.54 8.03
C LYS A 410 -11.51 18.16 7.48
N MET A 411 -10.83 18.13 6.36
CA MET A 411 -10.37 16.89 5.73
C MET A 411 -9.00 16.49 6.28
N ALA A 412 -8.90 15.30 6.88
CA ALA A 412 -7.66 14.75 7.40
C ALA A 412 -6.87 14.05 6.29
N ASN A 413 -5.57 14.34 6.16
CA ASN A 413 -4.71 13.64 5.20
C ASN A 413 -4.22 12.32 5.79
N PRO A 414 -4.51 11.17 5.14
CA PRO A 414 -4.08 9.88 5.64
C PRO A 414 -2.56 9.71 5.57
N TYR A 415 -1.97 9.15 6.61
CA TYR A 415 -0.57 8.76 6.62
C TYR A 415 -0.34 7.50 7.46
N ILE A 416 0.73 6.77 7.13
CA ILE A 416 1.01 5.46 7.70
C ILE A 416 2.36 5.38 8.41
N VAL A 417 3.28 6.32 8.14
CA VAL A 417 4.58 6.41 8.81
C VAL A 417 4.54 7.52 9.85
N GLU A 418 4.71 7.16 11.11
CA GLU A 418 4.73 8.08 12.25
C GLU A 418 6.05 8.85 12.32
N LYS A 419 7.17 8.11 12.25
CA LYS A 419 8.53 8.65 12.32
C LYS A 419 9.55 7.73 11.66
N ILE A 420 10.67 8.32 11.28
CA ILE A 420 11.88 7.62 10.80
C ILE A 420 13.03 7.98 11.75
N VAL A 421 13.82 6.99 12.16
CA VAL A 421 14.94 7.14 13.08
C VAL A 421 16.21 6.64 12.41
N GLY A 422 17.25 7.49 12.35
CA GLY A 422 18.51 7.15 11.69
C GLY A 422 18.43 7.17 10.15
N GLY A 423 19.34 6.46 9.50
CA GLY A 423 19.40 6.32 8.04
C GLY A 423 20.18 7.43 7.32
N PRO A 424 20.40 7.28 6.00
CA PRO A 424 21.09 8.25 5.18
C PRO A 424 20.29 9.55 5.09
N VAL A 425 20.99 10.68 5.07
CA VAL A 425 20.38 12.00 4.86
C VAL A 425 19.87 12.06 3.41
N SER A 426 18.61 11.75 3.19
CA SER A 426 17.94 12.15 1.95
C SER A 426 17.51 13.61 2.08
N ASN A 427 17.58 14.36 0.98
CA ASN A 427 17.17 15.77 0.89
C ASN A 427 15.65 15.96 1.02
N VAL A 428 15.02 15.37 2.04
CA VAL A 428 13.69 15.77 2.47
C VAL A 428 13.92 16.95 3.43
N SER A 429 13.89 18.13 2.83
CA SER A 429 14.12 19.41 3.49
C SER A 429 13.23 19.59 4.71
N ARG A 430 13.86 19.70 5.89
CA ARG A 430 13.55 20.72 6.89
C ARG A 430 14.75 21.00 7.75
N SER A 431 15.02 22.29 7.86
CA SER A 431 16.11 22.96 8.55
C SER A 431 16.08 22.76 10.08
N ASP A 432 17.31 22.79 10.64
CA ASP A 432 17.69 23.27 11.95
C ASP A 432 17.42 22.39 13.19
N ALA A 433 18.45 21.59 13.53
CA ALA A 433 19.04 21.62 14.87
C ALA A 433 20.30 20.75 14.90
N GLY A 434 21.41 21.37 15.30
CA GLY A 434 22.71 20.72 15.40
C GLY A 434 22.80 19.75 16.58
N GLY A 435 23.58 18.68 16.38
CA GLY A 435 23.95 17.72 17.41
C GLY A 435 23.87 16.28 16.90
N GLU A 436 24.90 15.47 17.18
CA GLU A 436 25.00 14.04 16.81
C GLU A 436 24.01 13.11 17.57
N SER A 437 22.92 13.62 18.09
CA SER A 437 21.86 12.83 18.72
C SER A 437 20.83 12.38 17.67
N GLU A 438 20.43 11.12 17.74
CA GLU A 438 19.43 10.41 16.95
C GLU A 438 18.49 11.33 16.16
N ARG A 439 18.66 11.39 14.83
CA ARG A 439 17.81 12.22 13.97
C ARG A 439 16.46 11.57 13.83
N ILE A 440 15.49 12.08 14.58
CA ILE A 440 14.08 11.72 14.47
C ILE A 440 13.46 12.66 13.43
N GLN A 441 13.06 12.12 12.28
CA GLN A 441 12.20 12.84 11.34
C GLN A 441 10.74 12.40 11.55
N GLY A 442 9.90 13.29 12.07
CA GLY A 442 8.46 13.13 11.98
C GLY A 442 8.03 13.27 10.51
N VAL A 443 7.44 12.22 9.94
CA VAL A 443 7.02 12.18 8.52
C VAL A 443 5.53 12.51 8.35
N GLY A 444 4.79 12.56 9.47
CA GLY A 444 3.37 12.94 9.44
C GLY A 444 3.18 14.31 8.74
N PRO A 445 2.14 14.47 7.91
CA PRO A 445 1.88 15.76 7.27
C PRO A 445 1.73 16.84 8.34
N GLU A 446 2.20 18.05 8.04
CA GLU A 446 1.74 19.21 8.84
C GLU A 446 0.22 19.17 8.87
N ILE A 447 -0.35 19.18 10.09
CA ILE A 447 -1.79 19.15 10.33
C ILE A 447 -2.39 20.48 9.84
N SER A 448 -2.38 20.71 8.55
CA SER A 448 -3.17 21.74 7.89
C SER A 448 -4.39 21.03 7.28
N ALA A 449 -5.27 20.53 8.14
CA ALA A 449 -6.53 19.99 7.68
C ALA A 449 -7.33 21.14 7.03
N LYS A 450 -7.47 21.07 5.69
CA LYS A 450 -8.25 22.05 4.92
C LYS A 450 -9.73 21.93 5.33
N GLU A 451 -10.34 23.02 5.74
CA GLU A 451 -11.80 23.09 5.92
C GLU A 451 -12.47 23.00 4.55
N ILE A 452 -13.31 22.00 4.37
CA ILE A 452 -14.04 21.73 3.11
C ILE A 452 -15.50 22.15 3.24
N ILE A 453 -16.09 21.90 4.41
CA ILE A 453 -17.44 22.31 4.76
C ILE A 453 -17.44 22.96 6.15
N SER A 454 -18.45 23.77 6.45
CA SER A 454 -18.55 24.39 7.77
C SER A 454 -18.76 23.35 8.88
N PRO A 455 -18.31 23.64 10.12
CA PRO A 455 -18.57 22.77 11.27
C PRO A 455 -20.07 22.52 11.50
N LYS A 456 -20.92 23.51 11.19
CA LYS A 456 -22.37 23.37 11.24
C LYS A 456 -22.88 22.32 10.26
N THR A 457 -22.43 22.37 9.01
CA THR A 457 -22.79 21.40 7.97
C THR A 457 -22.30 20.00 8.36
N ALA A 458 -21.06 19.88 8.83
CA ALA A 458 -20.50 18.61 9.30
C ALA A 458 -21.36 17.98 10.41
N SER A 459 -21.73 18.77 11.43
CA SER A 459 -22.59 18.29 12.53
C SER A 459 -24.00 17.90 12.06
N GLN A 460 -24.60 18.65 11.13
CA GLN A 460 -25.90 18.31 10.56
C GLN A 460 -25.86 16.97 9.81
N VAL A 461 -24.84 16.77 8.96
CA VAL A 461 -24.71 15.52 8.21
C VAL A 461 -24.32 14.36 9.11
N ALA A 462 -23.48 14.57 10.13
CA ALA A 462 -23.20 13.55 11.14
C ALA A 462 -24.50 13.07 11.83
N ALA A 463 -25.38 13.99 12.23
CA ALA A 463 -26.69 13.63 12.80
C ALA A 463 -27.58 12.86 11.80
N MET A 464 -27.58 13.23 10.50
CA MET A 464 -28.28 12.46 9.47
C MET A 464 -27.70 11.06 9.32
N LEU A 465 -26.37 10.90 9.43
CA LEU A 465 -25.69 9.59 9.36
C LEU A 465 -25.94 8.72 10.61
N VAL A 466 -26.16 9.33 11.79
CA VAL A 466 -26.67 8.64 12.98
C VAL A 466 -28.07 8.08 12.68
N SER A 467 -28.96 8.88 12.09
CA SER A 467 -30.31 8.44 11.70
C SER A 467 -30.26 7.27 10.70
N VAL A 468 -29.26 7.21 9.79
CA VAL A 468 -29.06 6.03 8.91
C VAL A 468 -28.78 4.77 9.71
N VAL A 469 -28.01 4.85 10.80
CA VAL A 469 -27.72 3.72 11.68
C VAL A 469 -28.93 3.39 12.57
N GLU A 470 -29.64 4.41 13.06
CA GLU A 470 -30.78 4.19 13.96
C GLU A 470 -32.05 3.76 13.20
N ASP A 471 -32.37 4.37 12.07
CA ASP A 471 -33.65 4.20 11.38
C ASP A 471 -33.55 3.70 9.94
N GLY A 472 -32.32 3.73 9.37
CA GLY A 472 -32.05 3.36 7.98
C GLY A 472 -31.60 1.91 7.77
N TYR A 473 -30.91 1.68 6.65
CA TYR A 473 -30.39 0.36 6.24
C TYR A 473 -29.12 -0.07 6.98
N ALA A 474 -28.60 0.72 7.93
CA ALA A 474 -27.42 0.37 8.70
C ALA A 474 -27.72 -0.05 10.15
N LYS A 475 -28.95 -0.46 10.46
CA LYS A 475 -29.35 -0.84 11.84
C LYS A 475 -28.48 -1.94 12.47
N ALA A 476 -27.94 -2.84 11.65
CA ALA A 476 -27.03 -3.88 12.12
C ALA A 476 -25.68 -3.34 12.64
N ALA A 477 -25.34 -2.06 12.38
CA ALA A 477 -24.15 -1.40 12.91
C ALA A 477 -24.32 -0.91 14.36
N ARG A 478 -25.53 -0.89 14.93
CA ARG A 478 -25.78 -0.39 16.27
C ARG A 478 -24.98 -1.13 17.34
N ILE A 479 -24.40 -0.35 18.25
CA ILE A 479 -23.76 -0.84 19.47
C ILE A 479 -24.43 -0.15 20.66
N PRO A 480 -25.04 -0.87 21.59
CA PRO A 480 -25.66 -0.28 22.77
C PRO A 480 -24.67 0.61 23.53
N GLY A 481 -25.14 1.77 23.99
CA GLY A 481 -24.32 2.76 24.67
C GLY A 481 -23.64 3.78 23.74
N TYR A 482 -23.71 3.61 22.41
CA TYR A 482 -22.97 4.47 21.46
C TYR A 482 -23.83 4.93 20.29
N TYR A 483 -23.73 6.21 19.96
CA TYR A 483 -24.21 6.72 18.68
C TYR A 483 -23.13 6.55 17.62
N LEU A 484 -23.42 5.74 16.64
CA LEU A 484 -22.55 5.53 15.48
C LEU A 484 -23.15 6.19 14.25
N ALA A 485 -22.33 6.81 13.44
CA ALA A 485 -22.73 7.42 12.18
C ALA A 485 -22.16 6.60 11.02
N GLY A 486 -22.96 6.37 9.97
CA GLY A 486 -22.44 5.62 8.83
C GLY A 486 -23.37 5.51 7.64
N LYS A 487 -22.85 4.96 6.54
CA LYS A 487 -23.56 4.78 5.28
C LYS A 487 -23.16 3.49 4.58
N THR A 488 -24.15 2.76 4.10
CA THR A 488 -23.99 1.59 3.21
C THR A 488 -23.76 2.01 1.78
N GLY A 489 -22.91 1.27 1.06
CA GLY A 489 -22.77 1.32 -0.39
C GLY A 489 -23.01 -0.06 -1.01
N THR A 490 -23.74 -0.09 -2.10
CA THR A 490 -23.87 -1.26 -2.96
C THR A 490 -23.88 -0.74 -4.39
N ALA A 491 -22.82 -1.00 -5.13
CA ALA A 491 -22.64 -0.55 -6.50
C ALA A 491 -22.38 -1.76 -7.40
N GLN A 492 -23.03 -1.83 -8.56
CA GLN A 492 -22.70 -2.83 -9.57
C GLN A 492 -21.30 -2.58 -10.12
N ILE A 493 -20.60 -3.65 -10.46
CA ILE A 493 -19.25 -3.57 -11.02
C ILE A 493 -19.34 -3.37 -12.53
N PRO A 494 -18.74 -2.30 -13.10
CA PRO A 494 -18.68 -2.13 -14.55
C PRO A 494 -17.94 -3.31 -15.20
N TRP A 495 -18.43 -3.79 -16.35
CA TRP A 495 -17.77 -4.86 -17.10
C TRP A 495 -16.30 -4.58 -17.40
N SER A 496 -15.96 -3.31 -17.63
CA SER A 496 -14.57 -2.88 -17.86
C SER A 496 -13.67 -3.06 -16.64
N ALA A 497 -14.21 -2.98 -15.43
CA ALA A 497 -13.45 -3.14 -14.19
C ALA A 497 -13.05 -4.60 -13.92
N ILE A 498 -13.77 -5.57 -14.49
CA ILE A 498 -13.47 -7.00 -14.44
C ILE A 498 -12.85 -7.53 -15.74
N GLY A 499 -12.33 -6.62 -16.58
CA GLY A 499 -11.59 -6.97 -17.79
C GLY A 499 -12.47 -7.47 -18.96
N VAL A 500 -13.79 -7.32 -18.90
CA VAL A 500 -14.71 -7.70 -19.95
C VAL A 500 -14.99 -6.50 -20.86
N ASN A 501 -14.73 -6.64 -22.16
CA ASN A 501 -14.98 -5.59 -23.16
C ASN A 501 -16.48 -5.53 -23.52
N LYS A 502 -17.27 -4.99 -22.60
CA LYS A 502 -18.71 -4.80 -22.73
C LYS A 502 -19.11 -3.50 -22.03
N GLU A 503 -20.05 -2.75 -22.60
CA GLU A 503 -20.59 -1.55 -21.96
C GLU A 503 -21.57 -1.93 -20.84
N GLY A 504 -21.69 -1.04 -19.83
CA GLY A 504 -22.60 -1.18 -18.70
C GLY A 504 -22.01 -1.96 -17.53
N TYR A 505 -22.90 -2.52 -16.72
CA TYR A 505 -22.58 -3.14 -15.44
C TYR A 505 -22.87 -4.65 -15.45
N SER A 506 -22.09 -5.38 -14.66
CA SER A 506 -22.32 -6.80 -14.36
C SER A 506 -23.36 -6.98 -13.26
N ASP A 507 -23.68 -8.23 -12.94
CA ASP A 507 -24.51 -8.57 -11.77
C ASP A 507 -23.69 -8.60 -10.48
N GLU A 508 -22.34 -8.58 -10.58
CA GLU A 508 -21.43 -8.51 -9.45
C GLU A 508 -21.50 -7.14 -8.78
N THR A 509 -21.19 -7.09 -7.47
CA THR A 509 -21.30 -5.85 -6.71
C THR A 509 -20.06 -5.56 -5.85
N TRP A 510 -19.73 -4.28 -5.75
CA TRP A 510 -18.95 -3.75 -4.63
C TRP A 510 -19.91 -3.43 -3.49
N GLN A 511 -19.71 -4.10 -2.35
CA GLN A 511 -20.48 -3.81 -1.15
C GLN A 511 -19.57 -3.14 -0.13
N SER A 512 -19.99 -1.99 0.38
CA SER A 512 -19.17 -1.20 1.27
C SER A 512 -19.97 -0.61 2.43
N PHE A 513 -19.26 -0.32 3.52
CA PHE A 513 -19.75 0.48 4.61
C PHE A 513 -18.67 1.44 5.08
N ILE A 514 -19.04 2.69 5.30
CA ILE A 514 -18.18 3.68 5.94
C ILE A 514 -18.91 4.28 7.12
N GLY A 515 -18.26 4.32 8.27
CA GLY A 515 -18.84 4.86 9.48
C GLY A 515 -17.80 5.30 10.50
N PHE A 516 -18.23 6.07 11.47
CA PHE A 516 -17.36 6.60 12.52
C PHE A 516 -18.06 6.59 13.88
N GLY A 517 -17.28 6.62 14.93
CA GLY A 517 -17.79 6.63 16.28
C GLY A 517 -16.78 7.07 17.34
N PRO A 518 -17.30 7.45 18.52
CA PRO A 518 -18.66 7.92 18.79
C PRO A 518 -19.05 9.12 17.91
N ALA A 519 -20.32 9.26 17.49
CA ALA A 519 -20.70 10.24 16.46
C ALA A 519 -20.44 11.70 16.83
N PHE A 520 -20.48 12.04 18.14
CA PHE A 520 -20.32 13.41 18.63
C PHE A 520 -18.91 13.73 19.15
N ASN A 521 -18.06 12.70 19.30
CA ASN A 521 -16.63 12.84 19.62
C ASN A 521 -15.83 11.73 18.92
N PRO A 522 -15.74 11.74 17.59
CA PRO A 522 -15.20 10.63 16.82
C PRO A 522 -13.75 10.31 17.18
N LYS A 523 -13.50 9.01 17.42
CA LYS A 523 -12.17 8.45 17.70
C LYS A 523 -11.64 7.62 16.55
N PHE A 524 -12.54 7.11 15.71
CA PHE A 524 -12.21 6.31 14.54
C PHE A 524 -13.19 6.52 13.40
N ILE A 525 -12.71 6.37 12.19
CA ILE A 525 -13.49 6.10 10.98
C ILE A 525 -13.08 4.72 10.50
N ILE A 526 -14.06 3.88 10.17
CA ILE A 526 -13.84 2.56 9.56
C ILE A 526 -14.47 2.57 8.17
N PHE A 527 -13.69 2.17 7.19
CA PHE A 527 -14.17 1.89 5.84
C PHE A 527 -13.95 0.42 5.52
N ILE A 528 -15.00 -0.24 5.04
CA ILE A 528 -14.99 -1.64 4.61
C ILE A 528 -15.49 -1.70 3.18
N LYS A 529 -14.78 -2.38 2.32
CA LYS A 529 -15.16 -2.68 0.94
C LYS A 529 -14.95 -4.16 0.69
N LEU A 530 -15.95 -4.80 0.11
CA LEU A 530 -15.96 -6.21 -0.25
C LEU A 530 -16.32 -6.35 -1.73
N ASP A 531 -15.57 -7.17 -2.44
CA ASP A 531 -15.77 -7.44 -3.86
C ASP A 531 -16.57 -8.72 -4.01
N ASN A 532 -17.69 -8.60 -4.69
CA ASN A 532 -18.59 -9.67 -5.10
C ASN A 532 -19.02 -10.65 -3.99
N PRO A 533 -19.46 -10.17 -2.78
CA PRO A 533 -19.98 -11.09 -1.77
C PRO A 533 -21.30 -11.73 -2.20
N GLU A 534 -21.55 -12.98 -1.78
CA GLU A 534 -22.77 -13.75 -2.06
C GLU A 534 -24.00 -13.24 -1.30
N THR A 535 -24.06 -11.94 -1.02
CA THR A 535 -25.18 -11.28 -0.35
C THR A 535 -25.77 -10.21 -1.24
N LYS A 536 -27.07 -9.88 -1.04
CA LYS A 536 -27.75 -8.90 -1.88
C LYS A 536 -27.24 -7.47 -1.69
N THR A 537 -26.88 -7.10 -0.45
CA THR A 537 -26.53 -5.72 -0.11
C THR A 537 -25.53 -5.67 1.04
N ALA A 538 -24.83 -4.56 1.16
CA ALA A 538 -23.86 -4.29 2.24
C ALA A 538 -24.44 -4.41 3.66
N GLU A 539 -25.76 -4.32 3.84
CA GLU A 539 -26.45 -4.53 5.11
C GLU A 539 -26.13 -5.91 5.70
N TYR A 540 -25.95 -6.93 4.84
CA TYR A 540 -25.70 -8.31 5.24
C TYR A 540 -24.24 -8.74 5.13
N SER A 541 -23.36 -7.87 4.64
CA SER A 541 -21.91 -8.17 4.49
C SER A 541 -21.04 -7.17 5.25
N ALA A 542 -20.84 -5.96 4.72
CA ALA A 542 -19.92 -4.97 5.30
C ALA A 542 -20.39 -4.39 6.64
N VAL A 543 -21.70 -4.26 6.87
CA VAL A 543 -22.25 -3.67 8.11
C VAL A 543 -22.00 -4.56 9.34
N PRO A 544 -22.22 -5.88 9.33
CA PRO A 544 -21.85 -6.76 10.45
C PRO A 544 -20.36 -6.72 10.78
N ILE A 545 -19.48 -6.69 9.77
CA ILE A 545 -18.03 -6.58 9.95
C ILE A 545 -17.66 -5.25 10.64
N PHE A 546 -18.28 -4.15 10.18
CA PHE A 546 -18.10 -2.84 10.84
C PHE A 546 -18.47 -2.91 12.33
N ARG A 547 -19.64 -3.46 12.65
CA ARG A 547 -20.09 -3.56 14.03
C ARG A 547 -19.13 -4.37 14.90
N GLU A 548 -18.66 -5.52 14.40
CA GLU A 548 -17.72 -6.39 15.12
C GLU A 548 -16.40 -5.68 15.38
N LEU A 549 -15.83 -5.03 14.35
CA LEU A 549 -14.58 -4.29 14.47
C LEU A 549 -14.72 -3.03 15.32
N ALA A 550 -15.81 -2.25 15.14
CA ALA A 550 -16.08 -1.05 15.94
C ALA A 550 -16.23 -1.40 17.44
N LYS A 551 -16.95 -2.49 17.75
CA LYS A 551 -17.04 -2.98 19.12
C LYS A 551 -15.69 -3.35 19.71
N TYR A 552 -14.86 -4.08 18.94
CA TYR A 552 -13.50 -4.41 19.36
C TYR A 552 -12.68 -3.16 19.65
N ILE A 553 -12.71 -2.16 18.76
CA ILE A 553 -11.98 -0.90 18.94
C ILE A 553 -12.46 -0.13 20.16
N ILE A 554 -13.77 -0.04 20.38
CA ILE A 554 -14.38 0.60 21.54
C ILE A 554 -13.88 -0.04 22.83
N ASP A 555 -13.94 -1.36 22.91
CA ASP A 555 -13.51 -2.14 24.08
C ASP A 555 -11.97 -2.02 24.28
N TYR A 556 -11.18 -2.13 23.21
CA TYR A 556 -9.73 -2.09 23.25
C TYR A 556 -9.17 -0.70 23.61
N TRP A 557 -9.74 0.37 23.05
CA TRP A 557 -9.36 1.75 23.38
C TRP A 557 -10.07 2.30 24.61
N GLN A 558 -10.93 1.51 25.24
CA GLN A 558 -11.72 1.89 26.44
C GLN A 558 -12.49 3.21 26.21
N ILE A 559 -13.15 3.33 25.06
CA ILE A 559 -13.94 4.50 24.72
C ILE A 559 -15.18 4.51 25.61
N PRO A 560 -15.42 5.62 26.37
CA PRO A 560 -16.60 5.69 27.23
C PRO A 560 -17.89 5.75 26.40
N PRO A 561 -19.02 5.21 26.92
CA PRO A 561 -20.29 5.27 26.23
C PRO A 561 -20.85 6.70 26.16
N ASP A 562 -21.66 6.96 25.14
CA ASP A 562 -22.36 8.24 24.94
C ASP A 562 -23.59 8.37 25.86
N TYR A 563 -24.18 7.22 26.24
CA TYR A 563 -25.35 7.12 27.09
C TYR A 563 -25.37 5.78 27.86
N GLU A 564 -26.12 5.74 28.98
CA GLU A 564 -26.32 4.56 29.84
C GLU A 564 -27.29 3.53 29.22
#